data_3fa960be83810d9be0d4b3b007119b81
#
_entry.id   3fa960be83810d9be0d4b3b007119b81
#
_cell.length_a   1.000
_cell.length_b   1.000
_cell.length_c   1.000
_cell.angle_alpha   90.00
_cell.angle_beta   90.00
_cell.angle_gamma   90.00
#
_symmetry.space_group_name_H-M   'P 1'
#
loop_
_entity.id
_entity.type
_entity.pdbx_description
1 polymer ?
#
loop_
_entity_poly.entity_id
_entity_poly.type
_entity_poly.pdbx_seq_one_letter_code
_entity_poly.pdbx_strand_id
1 'polypeptide(L)'
;KLLRCFDLYTPFSNLLNGTLDVSSIVYYVSVTALVLFLTVQSIQKRRYSMSVKNLSFSAYSTGMIAVAVALVVVVNIIMGEMPSSWTAIDMTSQKLYSLTDQTVDYVKNMQDDVTIYVLVNQDNQDTTLGQTLQRYDDLSDHITVEYVDPTVNPMFYTQYTTGNISTNSLIVVSDKRSKVIDYNDVYESSYDFDYSTYSYNTTTTGYDGEGQITSALDYVLNDDMPKVYMTTGHNELSLSNTFTSALNKDCLLYTSPSPRDVEESR
;
A
#
# COMPACT_ATOMS: atom_id res chain seq x y z
N LYS A 1 5.44 -13.12 -15.34
CA LYS A 1 6.14 -13.49 -14.09
C LYS A 1 7.64 -13.81 -14.31
N LEU A 2 8.08 -14.55 -15.34
CA LEU A 2 9.49 -14.92 -15.57
C LEU A 2 10.43 -13.72 -15.83
N LEU A 3 9.95 -12.65 -16.49
CA LEU A 3 10.72 -11.43 -16.73
C LEU A 3 10.95 -10.57 -15.48
N ARG A 4 10.09 -10.69 -14.46
CA ARG A 4 10.27 -10.02 -13.16
C ARG A 4 11.49 -10.56 -12.37
N CYS A 5 11.97 -11.76 -12.69
CA CYS A 5 13.21 -12.30 -12.09
C CYS A 5 14.47 -11.53 -12.50
N PHE A 6 14.39 -10.63 -13.48
CA PHE A 6 15.49 -9.78 -13.94
C PHE A 6 15.28 -8.30 -13.62
N ASP A 7 14.24 -7.98 -12.86
CA ASP A 7 13.98 -6.62 -12.43
C ASP A 7 14.91 -6.24 -11.28
N LEU A 8 15.95 -5.50 -11.61
CA LEU A 8 16.93 -4.98 -10.66
C LEU A 8 16.48 -3.66 -10.01
N TYR A 9 15.45 -3.02 -10.55
CA TYR A 9 15.04 -1.68 -10.09
C TYR A 9 14.05 -1.74 -8.92
N THR A 10 13.02 -2.58 -9.01
CA THR A 10 11.98 -2.68 -7.97
C THR A 10 12.53 -3.01 -6.58
N PRO A 11 13.45 -4.01 -6.41
CA PRO A 11 14.05 -4.27 -5.11
C PRO A 11 14.90 -3.10 -4.59
N PHE A 12 15.52 -2.32 -5.48
CA PHE A 12 16.31 -1.16 -5.10
C PHE A 12 15.42 0.02 -4.67
N SER A 13 14.27 0.23 -5.30
CA SER A 13 13.35 1.30 -4.94
C SER A 13 12.80 1.16 -3.51
N ASN A 14 12.56 -0.06 -3.05
CA ASN A 14 12.13 -0.32 -1.67
C ASN A 14 13.19 0.15 -0.65
N LEU A 15 14.46 -0.10 -0.94
CA LEU A 15 15.56 0.36 -0.10
C LEU A 15 15.68 1.89 -0.08
N LEU A 16 15.44 2.56 -1.21
CA LEU A 16 15.44 4.02 -1.30
C LEU A 16 14.30 4.66 -0.49
N ASN A 17 13.17 3.98 -0.41
CA ASN A 17 12.01 4.42 0.35
C ASN A 17 12.14 4.18 1.87
N GLY A 18 13.28 3.65 2.35
CA GLY A 18 13.54 3.43 3.77
C GLY A 18 12.98 2.12 4.33
N THR A 19 12.54 1.20 3.46
CA THR A 19 12.19 -0.16 3.85
C THR A 19 13.34 -1.12 3.56
N LEU A 20 13.84 -1.76 4.60
CA LEU A 20 14.84 -2.82 4.44
C LEU A 20 14.11 -4.15 4.23
N ASP A 21 13.97 -4.51 2.97
CA ASP A 21 13.31 -5.76 2.58
C ASP A 21 14.35 -6.88 2.45
N VAL A 22 14.21 -7.90 3.30
CA VAL A 22 15.08 -9.09 3.30
C VAL A 22 14.98 -9.82 1.97
N SER A 23 13.81 -9.84 1.33
CA SER A 23 13.63 -10.47 0.02
C SER A 23 14.49 -9.81 -1.04
N SER A 24 14.60 -8.48 -1.02
CA SER A 24 15.47 -7.69 -1.89
C SER A 24 16.95 -8.01 -1.68
N ILE A 25 17.37 -8.16 -0.42
CA ILE A 25 18.77 -8.56 -0.09
C ILE A 25 19.06 -9.95 -0.62
N VAL A 26 18.17 -10.90 -0.36
CA VAL A 26 18.33 -12.30 -0.85
C VAL A 26 18.39 -12.31 -2.38
N TYR A 27 17.57 -11.52 -3.05
CA TYR A 27 17.60 -11.37 -4.49
C TYR A 27 18.99 -10.92 -4.99
N TYR A 28 19.55 -9.83 -4.46
CA TYR A 28 20.86 -9.33 -4.90
C TYR A 28 21.99 -10.31 -4.59
N VAL A 29 21.97 -10.95 -3.42
CA VAL A 29 22.97 -11.93 -3.03
C VAL A 29 22.89 -13.17 -3.94
N SER A 30 21.68 -13.66 -4.22
CA SER A 30 21.46 -14.84 -5.06
C SER A 30 21.88 -14.59 -6.52
N VAL A 31 21.53 -13.43 -7.08
CA VAL A 31 21.94 -13.04 -8.45
C VAL A 31 23.45 -12.85 -8.52
N THR A 32 24.06 -12.19 -7.54
CA THR A 32 25.52 -12.02 -7.50
C THR A 32 26.24 -13.35 -7.42
N ALA A 33 25.79 -14.26 -6.54
CA ALA A 33 26.34 -15.61 -6.43
C ALA A 33 26.23 -16.40 -7.73
N LEU A 34 25.06 -16.29 -8.42
CA LEU A 34 24.85 -16.92 -9.72
C LEU A 34 25.82 -16.38 -10.77
N VAL A 35 25.98 -15.06 -10.88
CA VAL A 35 26.90 -14.44 -11.85
C VAL A 35 28.35 -14.86 -11.58
N LEU A 36 28.77 -14.87 -10.31
CA LEU A 36 30.10 -15.35 -9.94
C LEU A 36 30.29 -16.84 -10.30
N PHE A 37 29.29 -17.68 -10.00
CA PHE A 37 29.32 -19.10 -10.36
C PHE A 37 29.45 -19.31 -11.89
N LEU A 38 28.63 -18.58 -12.68
CA LEU A 38 28.71 -18.62 -14.15
C LEU A 38 30.07 -18.17 -14.67
N THR A 39 30.65 -17.13 -14.05
CA THR A 39 31.98 -16.63 -14.41
C THR A 39 33.04 -17.72 -14.18
N VAL A 40 33.01 -18.39 -13.02
CA VAL A 40 33.93 -19.50 -12.71
C VAL A 40 33.76 -20.64 -13.71
N GLN A 41 32.52 -21.04 -14.00
CA GLN A 41 32.23 -22.08 -14.99
C GLN A 41 32.71 -21.69 -16.40
N SER A 42 32.55 -20.44 -16.80
CA SER A 42 33.03 -19.92 -18.09
C SER A 42 34.56 -19.99 -18.19
N ILE A 43 35.27 -19.61 -17.12
CA ILE A 43 36.75 -19.71 -17.07
C ILE A 43 37.22 -21.16 -17.12
N GLN A 44 36.59 -22.05 -16.36
CA GLN A 44 36.91 -23.45 -16.37
C GLN A 44 36.68 -24.08 -17.75
N LYS A 45 35.57 -23.76 -18.42
CA LYS A 45 35.26 -24.25 -19.76
C LYS A 45 36.31 -23.87 -20.80
N ARG A 46 36.93 -22.69 -20.69
CA ARG A 46 38.01 -22.23 -21.57
C ARG A 46 39.33 -23.00 -21.39
N ARG A 47 39.53 -23.63 -20.23
CA ARG A 47 40.77 -24.42 -19.91
C ARG A 47 40.76 -25.82 -20.48
N TYR A 48 39.60 -26.36 -20.88
CA TYR A 48 39.51 -27.73 -21.40
C TYR A 48 39.47 -27.70 -22.93
N SER A 49 40.45 -28.35 -23.58
CA SER A 49 40.48 -28.52 -25.03
C SER A 49 39.34 -29.45 -25.48
N MET A 50 38.80 -29.18 -26.68
CA MET A 50 37.72 -29.98 -27.27
C MET A 50 38.23 -31.39 -27.64
N SER A 51 38.14 -32.37 -26.73
CA SER A 51 38.36 -33.78 -26.95
C SER A 51 37.06 -34.55 -26.64
N VAL A 52 36.82 -35.63 -27.37
CA VAL A 52 35.61 -36.48 -27.23
C VAL A 52 35.40 -37.01 -25.81
N LYS A 53 36.50 -37.22 -25.04
CA LYS A 53 36.42 -37.55 -23.60
C LYS A 53 35.85 -36.42 -22.72
N ASN A 54 35.80 -35.20 -23.19
CA ASN A 54 35.31 -34.04 -22.45
C ASN A 54 33.81 -33.76 -22.65
N LEU A 55 33.11 -34.53 -23.49
CA LEU A 55 31.69 -34.35 -23.74
C LEU A 55 30.84 -34.59 -22.47
N SER A 56 31.21 -35.58 -21.65
CA SER A 56 30.56 -35.87 -20.37
C SER A 56 30.80 -34.75 -19.35
N PHE A 57 31.99 -34.14 -19.31
CA PHE A 57 32.30 -33.00 -18.47
C PHE A 57 31.54 -31.74 -18.90
N SER A 58 31.38 -31.53 -20.21
CA SER A 58 30.58 -30.41 -20.72
C SER A 58 29.08 -30.57 -20.38
N ALA A 59 28.54 -31.77 -20.49
CA ALA A 59 27.17 -32.10 -20.12
C ALA A 59 26.93 -31.91 -18.61
N TYR A 60 27.88 -32.36 -17.78
CA TYR A 60 27.82 -32.18 -16.32
C TYR A 60 27.88 -30.70 -15.93
N SER A 61 28.78 -29.90 -16.52
CA SER A 61 28.86 -28.48 -16.27
C SER A 61 27.57 -27.73 -16.69
N THR A 62 27.01 -28.11 -17.84
CA THR A 62 25.71 -27.53 -18.29
C THR A 62 24.57 -27.91 -17.37
N GLY A 63 24.54 -29.16 -16.89
CA GLY A 63 23.58 -29.63 -15.89
C GLY A 63 23.69 -28.87 -14.57
N MET A 64 24.91 -28.67 -14.07
CA MET A 64 25.11 -27.83 -12.85
C MET A 64 24.67 -26.41 -13.00
N ILE A 65 24.89 -25.79 -14.16
CA ILE A 65 24.41 -24.43 -14.45
C ILE A 65 22.87 -24.39 -14.42
N ALA A 66 22.21 -25.37 -15.07
CA ALA A 66 20.76 -25.46 -15.07
C ALA A 66 20.17 -25.61 -13.66
N VAL A 67 20.79 -26.46 -12.83
CA VAL A 67 20.39 -26.66 -11.43
C VAL A 67 20.61 -25.38 -10.61
N ALA A 68 21.75 -24.70 -10.77
CA ALA A 68 22.05 -23.46 -10.06
C ALA A 68 21.04 -22.34 -10.43
N VAL A 69 20.71 -22.18 -11.71
CA VAL A 69 19.69 -21.23 -12.16
C VAL A 69 18.32 -21.58 -11.59
N ALA A 70 17.92 -22.86 -11.65
CA ALA A 70 16.65 -23.31 -11.10
C ALA A 70 16.56 -23.05 -9.59
N LEU A 71 17.64 -23.29 -8.84
CA LEU A 71 17.69 -23.03 -7.41
C LEU A 71 17.53 -21.55 -7.08
N VAL A 72 18.23 -20.66 -7.80
CA VAL A 72 18.11 -19.21 -7.61
C VAL A 72 16.67 -18.76 -7.91
N VAL A 73 16.05 -19.25 -8.99
CA VAL A 73 14.66 -18.92 -9.32
C VAL A 73 13.71 -19.38 -8.22
N VAL A 74 13.84 -20.61 -7.73
CA VAL A 74 13.00 -21.17 -6.67
C VAL A 74 13.14 -20.37 -5.37
N VAL A 75 14.37 -20.05 -4.94
CA VAL A 75 14.62 -19.26 -3.74
C VAL A 75 13.96 -17.89 -3.85
N ASN A 76 14.11 -17.21 -4.98
CA ASN A 76 13.50 -15.88 -5.16
C ASN A 76 11.98 -15.93 -5.27
N ILE A 77 11.39 -16.98 -5.82
CA ILE A 77 9.93 -17.17 -5.80
C ILE A 77 9.45 -17.36 -4.37
N ILE A 78 10.09 -18.22 -3.58
CA ILE A 78 9.71 -18.46 -2.18
C ILE A 78 9.80 -17.16 -1.37
N MET A 79 10.88 -16.39 -1.53
CA MET A 79 11.04 -15.12 -0.83
C MET A 79 10.01 -14.08 -1.25
N GLY A 80 9.60 -14.07 -2.53
CA GLY A 80 8.60 -13.15 -3.06
C GLY A 80 7.15 -13.46 -2.66
N GLU A 81 6.85 -14.69 -2.23
CA GLU A 81 5.54 -15.09 -1.71
C GLU A 81 5.47 -15.04 -0.17
N MET A 82 6.57 -14.64 0.50
CA MET A 82 6.54 -14.45 1.95
C MET A 82 5.81 -13.15 2.32
N PRO A 83 4.99 -13.17 3.40
CA PRO A 83 4.32 -11.95 3.87
C PRO A 83 5.31 -10.81 4.16
N SER A 84 4.96 -9.60 3.77
CA SER A 84 5.78 -8.40 3.99
C SER A 84 6.05 -8.13 5.47
N SER A 85 5.15 -8.57 6.35
CA SER A 85 5.32 -8.51 7.81
C SER A 85 6.54 -9.27 8.33
N TRP A 86 7.03 -10.26 7.59
CA TRP A 86 8.20 -11.07 7.96
C TRP A 86 9.49 -10.61 7.27
N THR A 87 9.36 -10.04 6.10
CA THR A 87 10.51 -9.71 5.24
C THR A 87 10.87 -8.22 5.23
N ALA A 88 9.91 -7.32 5.49
CA ALA A 88 10.13 -5.89 5.43
C ALA A 88 10.29 -5.28 6.82
N ILE A 89 11.46 -4.69 7.06
CA ILE A 89 11.76 -3.93 8.28
C ILE A 89 11.66 -2.46 7.95
N ASP A 90 10.76 -1.77 8.65
CA ASP A 90 10.61 -0.33 8.53
C ASP A 90 11.73 0.39 9.27
N MET A 91 12.60 1.06 8.53
CA MET A 91 13.71 1.86 9.06
C MET A 91 13.40 3.36 9.06
N THR A 92 12.18 3.76 8.69
CA THR A 92 11.79 5.16 8.70
C THR A 92 11.67 5.67 10.14
N SER A 93 12.06 6.92 10.38
CA SER A 93 11.98 7.53 11.71
C SER A 93 10.54 7.67 12.22
N GLN A 94 9.58 7.75 11.32
CA GLN A 94 8.15 7.89 11.59
C GLN A 94 7.37 6.57 11.53
N LYS A 95 8.06 5.44 11.24
CA LYS A 95 7.44 4.12 11.07
C LYS A 95 6.27 4.12 10.07
N LEU A 96 6.47 4.80 8.94
CA LEU A 96 5.45 5.00 7.90
C LEU A 96 4.88 3.70 7.32
N TYR A 97 5.64 2.63 7.43
CA TYR A 97 5.29 1.33 6.88
C TYR A 97 4.97 0.28 7.95
N SER A 98 4.92 0.66 9.23
CA SER A 98 4.55 -0.24 10.33
C SER A 98 3.12 0.04 10.75
N LEU A 99 2.31 -1.01 10.92
CA LEU A 99 0.98 -0.88 11.52
C LEU A 99 1.11 -0.96 13.04
N THR A 100 0.25 -0.22 13.75
CA THR A 100 0.17 -0.28 15.21
C THR A 100 -0.37 -1.64 15.67
N ASP A 101 0.00 -2.05 16.88
CA ASP A 101 -0.48 -3.30 17.46
C ASP A 101 -2.01 -3.34 17.52
N GLN A 102 -2.66 -2.19 17.76
CA GLN A 102 -4.12 -2.07 17.78
C GLN A 102 -4.75 -2.38 16.42
N THR A 103 -4.18 -1.83 15.35
CA THR A 103 -4.63 -2.11 13.98
C THR A 103 -4.41 -3.58 13.62
N VAL A 104 -3.24 -4.12 13.97
CA VAL A 104 -2.93 -5.54 13.72
C VAL A 104 -3.92 -6.46 14.44
N ASP A 105 -4.23 -6.19 15.71
CA ASP A 105 -5.19 -6.97 16.48
C ASP A 105 -6.62 -6.82 15.92
N TYR A 106 -7.01 -5.61 15.51
CA TYR A 106 -8.31 -5.36 14.90
C TYR A 106 -8.48 -6.15 13.60
N VAL A 107 -7.52 -6.04 12.67
CA VAL A 107 -7.57 -6.69 11.36
C VAL A 107 -7.55 -8.22 11.46
N LYS A 108 -6.73 -8.78 12.36
CA LYS A 108 -6.68 -10.23 12.59
C LYS A 108 -7.96 -10.83 13.18
N ASN A 109 -8.73 -10.03 13.89
CA ASN A 109 -9.98 -10.48 14.51
C ASN A 109 -11.23 -10.22 13.65
N MET A 110 -11.06 -9.63 12.46
CA MET A 110 -12.15 -9.42 11.50
C MET A 110 -12.78 -10.75 11.08
N GLN A 111 -14.12 -10.72 10.88
CA GLN A 111 -14.90 -11.89 10.45
C GLN A 111 -15.61 -11.64 9.10
N ASP A 112 -15.82 -10.37 8.76
CA ASP A 112 -16.55 -9.96 7.56
C ASP A 112 -15.56 -9.59 6.46
N ASP A 113 -15.91 -9.88 5.22
CA ASP A 113 -15.07 -9.60 4.05
C ASP A 113 -15.17 -8.11 3.65
N VAL A 114 -14.03 -7.52 3.32
CA VAL A 114 -13.92 -6.15 2.87
C VAL A 114 -13.07 -6.08 1.61
N THR A 115 -13.55 -5.34 0.61
CA THR A 115 -12.77 -5.02 -0.59
C THR A 115 -12.35 -3.56 -0.56
N ILE A 116 -11.06 -3.31 -0.74
CA ILE A 116 -10.49 -1.97 -0.86
C ILE A 116 -10.13 -1.73 -2.32
N TYR A 117 -10.88 -0.87 -2.98
CA TYR A 117 -10.57 -0.44 -4.35
C TYR A 117 -9.63 0.75 -4.33
N VAL A 118 -8.52 0.65 -5.05
CA VAL A 118 -7.56 1.74 -5.24
C VAL A 118 -7.78 2.36 -6.61
N LEU A 119 -8.15 3.63 -6.64
CA LEU A 119 -8.44 4.34 -7.89
C LEU A 119 -7.16 4.89 -8.51
N VAL A 120 -6.47 4.07 -9.27
CA VAL A 120 -5.18 4.47 -9.86
C VAL A 120 -4.87 3.72 -11.14
N ASN A 121 -4.19 4.40 -12.06
CA ASN A 121 -3.49 3.73 -13.16
C ASN A 121 -2.19 3.11 -12.61
N GLN A 122 -1.84 1.90 -13.04
CA GLN A 122 -0.66 1.14 -12.56
C GLN A 122 0.65 1.93 -12.57
N ASP A 123 0.80 2.87 -13.50
CA ASP A 123 2.03 3.67 -13.64
C ASP A 123 2.15 4.81 -12.61
N ASN A 124 1.05 5.17 -11.95
CA ASN A 124 0.95 6.32 -11.05
C ASN A 124 0.61 5.92 -9.59
N GLN A 125 0.81 4.66 -9.24
CA GLN A 125 0.55 4.17 -7.90
C GLN A 125 1.48 4.82 -6.87
N ASP A 126 0.88 5.33 -5.79
CA ASP A 126 1.64 5.78 -4.63
C ASP A 126 2.30 4.59 -3.91
N THR A 127 3.62 4.63 -3.79
CA THR A 127 4.41 3.51 -3.25
C THR A 127 4.15 3.32 -1.75
N THR A 128 4.01 4.41 -0.98
CA THR A 128 3.79 4.34 0.48
C THR A 128 2.43 3.76 0.80
N LEU A 129 1.40 4.28 0.14
CA LEU A 129 0.04 3.79 0.28
C LEU A 129 -0.08 2.33 -0.18
N GLY A 130 0.55 1.98 -1.31
CA GLY A 130 0.57 0.60 -1.81
C GLY A 130 1.20 -0.38 -0.84
N GLN A 131 2.30 -0.02 -0.18
CA GLN A 131 2.94 -0.85 0.85
C GLN A 131 2.07 -0.98 2.11
N THR A 132 1.39 0.08 2.51
CA THR A 132 0.43 0.04 3.62
C THR A 132 -0.71 -0.93 3.30
N LEU A 133 -1.33 -0.81 2.13
CA LEU A 133 -2.40 -1.70 1.68
C LEU A 133 -1.97 -3.17 1.60
N GLN A 134 -0.76 -3.41 1.10
CA GLN A 134 -0.20 -4.77 1.06
C GLN A 134 -0.11 -5.39 2.46
N ARG A 135 0.22 -4.60 3.49
CA ARG A 135 0.26 -5.10 4.88
C ARG A 135 -1.10 -5.47 5.42
N TYR A 136 -2.16 -4.71 5.06
CA TYR A 136 -3.53 -5.09 5.42
C TYR A 136 -3.95 -6.39 4.73
N ASP A 137 -3.66 -6.54 3.44
CA ASP A 137 -3.93 -7.75 2.66
C ASP A 137 -3.18 -8.98 3.23
N ASP A 138 -1.90 -8.81 3.62
CA ASP A 138 -1.07 -9.85 4.22
C ASP A 138 -1.53 -10.26 5.66
N LEU A 139 -2.27 -9.39 6.37
CA LEU A 139 -2.69 -9.65 7.75
C LEU A 139 -3.97 -10.46 7.86
N SER A 140 -4.85 -10.38 6.87
CA SER A 140 -6.17 -11.03 6.93
C SER A 140 -6.67 -11.46 5.55
N ASP A 141 -7.08 -12.71 5.44
CA ASP A 141 -7.72 -13.25 4.23
C ASP A 141 -9.11 -12.61 3.95
N HIS A 142 -9.64 -11.82 4.90
CA HIS A 142 -10.90 -11.08 4.77
C HIS A 142 -10.72 -9.71 4.10
N ILE A 143 -9.50 -9.27 3.85
CA ILE A 143 -9.23 -8.03 3.12
C ILE A 143 -8.73 -8.36 1.73
N THR A 144 -9.36 -7.77 0.71
CA THR A 144 -8.93 -7.89 -0.69
C THR A 144 -8.65 -6.51 -1.25
N VAL A 145 -7.48 -6.30 -1.82
CA VAL A 145 -7.10 -5.03 -2.46
C VAL A 145 -7.19 -5.15 -3.97
N GLU A 146 -8.02 -4.33 -4.60
CA GLU A 146 -8.21 -4.29 -6.04
C GLU A 146 -7.86 -2.92 -6.62
N TYR A 147 -7.17 -2.90 -7.76
CA TYR A 147 -6.79 -1.67 -8.46
C TYR A 147 -7.72 -1.41 -9.63
N VAL A 148 -8.35 -0.24 -9.65
CA VAL A 148 -9.27 0.18 -10.69
C VAL A 148 -8.75 1.43 -11.37
N ASP A 149 -8.45 1.33 -12.67
CA ASP A 149 -8.03 2.48 -13.48
C ASP A 149 -9.24 3.36 -13.82
N PRO A 150 -9.30 4.61 -13.29
CA PRO A 150 -10.41 5.50 -13.56
C PRO A 150 -10.45 6.00 -15.02
N THR A 151 -9.36 5.83 -15.78
CA THR A 151 -9.35 6.16 -17.22
C THR A 151 -10.04 5.08 -18.04
N VAL A 152 -9.99 3.83 -17.58
CA VAL A 152 -10.68 2.70 -18.22
C VAL A 152 -12.14 2.61 -17.75
N ASN A 153 -12.38 2.83 -16.46
CA ASN A 153 -13.69 2.73 -15.82
C ASN A 153 -14.09 4.05 -15.13
N PRO A 154 -14.36 5.15 -15.87
CA PRO A 154 -14.61 6.45 -15.29
C PRO A 154 -15.90 6.54 -14.45
N MET A 155 -16.85 5.62 -14.67
CA MET A 155 -18.11 5.57 -13.92
C MET A 155 -18.05 4.69 -12.68
N PHE A 156 -16.95 4.00 -12.43
CA PHE A 156 -16.86 3.05 -11.31
C PHE A 156 -17.09 3.72 -9.95
N TYR A 157 -16.45 4.86 -9.70
CA TYR A 157 -16.53 5.53 -8.40
C TYR A 157 -17.85 6.29 -8.19
N THR A 158 -18.61 6.59 -9.25
CA THR A 158 -19.86 7.38 -9.16
C THR A 158 -20.97 6.64 -8.41
N GLN A 159 -20.89 5.33 -8.26
CA GLN A 159 -21.82 4.55 -7.44
C GLN A 159 -21.54 4.70 -5.93
N TYR A 160 -20.37 5.19 -5.55
CA TYR A 160 -19.96 5.36 -4.15
C TYR A 160 -19.93 6.83 -3.70
N THR A 161 -19.71 7.75 -4.62
CA THR A 161 -19.67 9.19 -4.32
C THR A 161 -20.15 10.03 -5.50
N THR A 162 -20.72 11.20 -5.20
CA THR A 162 -21.10 12.21 -6.19
C THR A 162 -20.02 13.29 -6.38
N GLY A 163 -18.98 13.28 -5.54
CA GLY A 163 -17.86 14.23 -5.60
C GLY A 163 -16.79 13.82 -6.61
N ASN A 164 -15.90 14.75 -6.93
CA ASN A 164 -14.67 14.43 -7.64
C ASN A 164 -13.76 13.65 -6.70
N ILE A 165 -13.03 12.72 -7.27
CA ILE A 165 -12.12 11.85 -6.54
C ILE A 165 -10.70 12.03 -7.10
N SER A 166 -9.73 12.12 -6.22
CA SER A 166 -8.31 12.22 -6.57
C SER A 166 -7.75 10.85 -6.98
N THR A 167 -6.72 10.84 -7.82
CA THR A 167 -5.97 9.60 -8.11
C THR A 167 -5.33 9.06 -6.82
N ASN A 168 -5.23 7.75 -6.68
CA ASN A 168 -4.83 7.03 -5.45
C ASN A 168 -5.83 7.11 -4.29
N SER A 169 -7.04 7.62 -4.49
CA SER A 169 -8.10 7.51 -3.49
C SER A 169 -8.57 6.08 -3.31
N LEU A 170 -9.11 5.78 -2.13
CA LEU A 170 -9.56 4.45 -1.76
C LEU A 170 -11.08 4.41 -1.63
N ILE A 171 -11.66 3.27 -1.99
CA ILE A 171 -13.07 2.96 -1.70
C ILE A 171 -13.10 1.64 -0.94
N VAL A 172 -13.44 1.72 0.33
CA VAL A 172 -13.57 0.56 1.23
C VAL A 172 -15.01 0.10 1.20
N VAL A 173 -15.25 -1.16 0.86
CA VAL A 173 -16.60 -1.73 0.65
C VAL A 173 -16.75 -3.00 1.45
N SER A 174 -17.84 -3.09 2.21
CA SER A 174 -18.34 -4.33 2.81
C SER A 174 -19.76 -4.62 2.33
N ASP A 175 -20.32 -5.74 2.73
CA ASP A 175 -21.72 -6.07 2.45
C ASP A 175 -22.72 -5.07 3.07
N LYS A 176 -22.30 -4.32 4.10
CA LYS A 176 -23.16 -3.40 4.86
C LYS A 176 -23.15 -2.00 4.27
N ARG A 177 -21.99 -1.47 3.95
CA ARG A 177 -21.81 -0.09 3.47
C ARG A 177 -20.45 0.14 2.85
N SER A 178 -20.24 1.34 2.32
CA SER A 178 -18.98 1.77 1.73
C SER A 178 -18.51 3.10 2.30
N LYS A 179 -17.21 3.31 2.27
CA LYS A 179 -16.54 4.56 2.66
C LYS A 179 -15.52 4.93 1.60
N VAL A 180 -15.57 6.18 1.16
CA VAL A 180 -14.55 6.77 0.28
C VAL A 180 -13.54 7.52 1.12
N ILE A 181 -12.26 7.32 0.85
CA ILE A 181 -11.13 8.05 1.42
C ILE A 181 -10.47 8.80 0.26
N ASP A 182 -10.52 10.12 0.28
CA ASP A 182 -9.79 10.91 -0.72
C ASP A 182 -8.28 10.83 -0.44
N TYR A 183 -7.48 10.78 -1.50
CA TYR A 183 -6.01 10.72 -1.39
C TYR A 183 -5.42 11.91 -0.61
N ASN A 184 -6.07 13.08 -0.70
CA ASN A 184 -5.66 14.25 0.06
C ASN A 184 -5.85 14.13 1.57
N ASP A 185 -6.73 13.20 2.03
CA ASP A 185 -6.94 12.92 3.45
C ASP A 185 -5.89 11.94 4.00
N VAL A 186 -5.21 11.19 3.12
CA VAL A 186 -4.14 10.25 3.49
C VAL A 186 -2.85 10.98 3.88
N TYR A 187 -2.60 12.16 3.30
CA TYR A 187 -1.43 12.95 3.59
C TYR A 187 -1.79 14.26 4.27
N GLU A 188 -1.19 14.49 5.43
CA GLU A 188 -1.27 15.79 6.10
C GLU A 188 -0.39 16.80 5.38
N SER A 189 -0.95 17.95 5.03
CA SER A 189 -0.24 19.01 4.34
C SER A 189 -0.36 20.32 5.07
N SER A 190 0.75 21.05 5.21
CA SER A 190 0.76 22.43 5.64
C SER A 190 0.87 23.38 4.43
N TYR A 191 0.17 24.49 4.54
CA TYR A 191 0.22 25.56 3.54
C TYR A 191 0.99 26.73 4.13
N ASP A 192 2.10 27.09 3.51
CA ASP A 192 2.86 28.27 3.88
C ASP A 192 2.86 29.28 2.74
N PHE A 193 2.61 30.56 3.07
CA PHE A 193 2.58 31.61 2.08
C PHE A 193 3.96 32.21 1.89
N ASP A 194 4.54 32.02 0.72
CA ASP A 194 5.82 32.62 0.36
C ASP A 194 5.62 34.05 -0.16
N TYR A 195 5.99 35.02 0.66
CA TYR A 195 5.92 36.46 0.33
C TYR A 195 6.87 36.87 -0.78
N SER A 196 7.89 36.07 -1.13
CA SER A 196 8.83 36.38 -2.19
C SER A 196 8.30 36.05 -3.58
N THR A 197 7.54 34.96 -3.66
CA THR A 197 6.93 34.48 -4.91
C THR A 197 5.43 34.76 -5.00
N TYR A 198 4.82 35.29 -3.93
CA TYR A 198 3.38 35.52 -3.79
C TYR A 198 2.57 34.24 -4.09
N SER A 199 3.05 33.08 -3.65
CA SER A 199 2.41 31.77 -3.86
C SER A 199 2.32 30.98 -2.55
N TYR A 200 1.36 30.04 -2.52
CA TYR A 200 1.29 29.06 -1.43
C TYR A 200 2.20 27.88 -1.76
N ASN A 201 3.09 27.56 -0.85
CA ASN A 201 3.85 26.32 -0.86
C ASN A 201 3.10 25.29 -0.03
N THR A 202 2.84 24.13 -0.63
CA THR A 202 2.27 22.98 0.07
C THR A 202 3.40 22.05 0.46
N THR A 203 3.53 21.77 1.74
CA THR A 203 4.52 20.81 2.27
C THR A 203 3.79 19.68 2.97
N THR A 204 4.07 18.44 2.56
CA THR A 204 3.55 17.26 3.25
C THR A 204 4.22 17.15 4.62
N THR A 205 3.42 17.15 5.69
CA THR A 205 3.87 17.13 7.08
C THR A 205 3.71 15.78 7.75
N GLY A 206 2.81 14.94 7.24
CA GLY A 206 2.52 13.63 7.80
C GLY A 206 1.88 12.67 6.81
N TYR A 207 1.83 11.40 7.21
CA TYR A 207 1.13 10.33 6.51
C TYR A 207 0.20 9.62 7.49
N ASP A 208 -1.10 9.59 7.18
CA ASP A 208 -2.16 9.02 8.02
C ASP A 208 -2.90 7.85 7.33
N GLY A 209 -2.23 7.14 6.44
CA GLY A 209 -2.84 6.03 5.71
C GLY A 209 -3.40 4.95 6.61
N GLU A 210 -2.68 4.57 7.68
CA GLU A 210 -3.17 3.60 8.65
C GLU A 210 -4.45 4.06 9.34
N GLY A 211 -4.47 5.29 9.86
CA GLY A 211 -5.62 5.82 10.56
C GLY A 211 -6.85 5.93 9.65
N GLN A 212 -6.69 6.40 8.42
CA GLN A 212 -7.80 6.51 7.45
C GLN A 212 -8.36 5.14 7.08
N ILE A 213 -7.51 4.16 6.80
CA ILE A 213 -7.94 2.82 6.42
C ILE A 213 -8.61 2.12 7.61
N THR A 214 -8.01 2.16 8.80
CA THR A 214 -8.58 1.51 10.00
C THR A 214 -9.93 2.11 10.37
N SER A 215 -10.05 3.45 10.36
CA SER A 215 -11.34 4.12 10.61
C SER A 215 -12.39 3.77 9.55
N ALA A 216 -11.99 3.62 8.29
CA ALA A 216 -12.91 3.21 7.23
C ALA A 216 -13.34 1.75 7.41
N LEU A 217 -12.43 0.85 7.79
CA LEU A 217 -12.77 -0.54 8.11
C LEU A 217 -13.77 -0.61 9.26
N ASP A 218 -13.51 0.12 10.34
CA ASP A 218 -14.43 0.17 11.49
C ASP A 218 -15.81 0.72 11.06
N TYR A 219 -15.85 1.77 10.26
CA TYR A 219 -17.10 2.32 9.73
C TYR A 219 -17.88 1.34 8.88
N VAL A 220 -17.25 0.59 7.98
CA VAL A 220 -17.96 -0.30 7.05
C VAL A 220 -18.40 -1.60 7.71
N LEU A 221 -17.78 -2.01 8.81
CA LEU A 221 -18.06 -3.26 9.50
C LEU A 221 -18.97 -3.11 10.72
N ASN A 222 -18.85 -2.00 11.45
CA ASN A 222 -19.56 -1.81 12.71
C ASN A 222 -20.99 -1.31 12.47
N ASP A 223 -21.99 -2.01 13.02
CA ASP A 223 -23.40 -1.65 12.86
C ASP A 223 -23.83 -0.51 13.81
N ASP A 224 -23.21 -0.42 14.99
CA ASP A 224 -23.56 0.52 16.06
C ASP A 224 -22.52 1.63 16.20
N MET A 225 -22.43 2.50 15.19
CA MET A 225 -21.55 3.66 15.27
C MET A 225 -22.14 4.74 16.18
N PRO A 226 -21.38 5.26 17.15
CA PRO A 226 -21.80 6.41 17.96
C PRO A 226 -22.00 7.62 17.07
N LYS A 227 -23.04 8.42 17.34
CA LYS A 227 -23.37 9.62 16.57
C LYS A 227 -23.15 10.86 17.40
N VAL A 228 -22.31 11.76 16.91
CA VAL A 228 -22.10 13.08 17.53
C VAL A 228 -22.93 14.11 16.77
N TYR A 229 -23.89 14.73 17.44
CA TYR A 229 -24.75 15.76 16.87
C TYR A 229 -24.26 17.14 17.28
N MET A 230 -24.14 18.03 16.30
CA MET A 230 -23.90 19.44 16.53
C MET A 230 -25.20 20.22 16.35
N THR A 231 -25.52 21.07 17.32
CA THR A 231 -26.55 22.08 17.17
C THR A 231 -25.97 23.29 16.45
N THR A 232 -26.75 23.89 15.56
CA THR A 232 -26.40 25.08 14.82
C THR A 232 -27.58 26.09 14.86
N GLY A 233 -27.30 27.39 14.70
CA GLY A 233 -28.34 28.39 14.60
C GLY A 233 -28.58 29.27 15.84
N HIS A 234 -27.81 29.09 16.92
CA HIS A 234 -27.95 29.81 18.18
C HIS A 234 -26.65 30.51 18.63
N ASN A 235 -25.78 30.90 17.71
CA ASN A 235 -24.42 31.44 17.97
C ASN A 235 -23.51 30.51 18.75
N GLU A 236 -23.62 29.22 18.54
CA GLU A 236 -22.68 28.22 19.09
C GLU A 236 -21.27 28.47 18.59
N LEU A 237 -20.28 28.17 19.44
CA LEU A 237 -18.90 28.19 19.04
C LEU A 237 -18.64 27.08 18.04
N SER A 238 -18.02 27.41 16.91
CA SER A 238 -17.59 26.41 15.94
C SER A 238 -16.50 25.54 16.55
N LEU A 239 -16.55 24.24 16.27
CA LEU A 239 -15.47 23.31 16.60
C LEU A 239 -14.20 23.71 15.85
N SER A 240 -13.05 23.43 16.44
CA SER A 240 -11.78 23.58 15.71
C SER A 240 -11.75 22.67 14.48
N ASN A 241 -11.08 23.12 13.44
CA ASN A 241 -10.94 22.32 12.21
C ASN A 241 -10.34 20.94 12.49
N THR A 242 -9.33 20.88 13.37
CA THR A 242 -8.67 19.61 13.76
C THR A 242 -9.67 18.64 14.40
N PHE A 243 -10.52 19.14 15.31
CA PHE A 243 -11.51 18.28 15.97
C PHE A 243 -12.62 17.84 15.01
N THR A 244 -13.07 18.74 14.13
CA THR A 244 -14.05 18.42 13.08
C THR A 244 -13.49 17.37 12.11
N SER A 245 -12.22 17.51 11.69
CA SER A 245 -11.58 16.54 10.82
C SER A 245 -11.46 15.15 11.49
N ALA A 246 -11.11 15.09 12.79
CA ALA A 246 -11.07 13.83 13.52
C ALA A 246 -12.45 13.15 13.58
N LEU A 247 -13.52 13.91 13.90
CA LEU A 247 -14.88 13.37 13.92
C LEU A 247 -15.35 12.90 12.53
N ASN A 248 -14.99 13.61 11.47
CA ASN A 248 -15.32 13.22 10.09
C ASN A 248 -14.56 11.98 9.65
N LYS A 249 -13.29 11.84 10.05
CA LYS A 249 -12.48 10.65 9.79
C LYS A 249 -13.17 9.41 10.33
N ASP A 250 -13.64 9.45 11.58
CA ASP A 250 -14.33 8.34 12.24
C ASP A 250 -15.82 8.27 11.87
N CYS A 251 -16.30 9.11 10.93
CA CYS A 251 -17.70 9.16 10.50
C CYS A 251 -18.73 9.42 11.64
N LEU A 252 -18.30 10.06 12.71
CA LEU A 252 -19.13 10.29 13.90
C LEU A 252 -19.94 11.58 13.83
N LEU A 253 -19.53 12.55 13.00
CA LEU A 253 -20.14 13.87 12.97
C LEU A 253 -21.40 13.90 12.11
N TYR A 254 -22.52 14.27 12.73
CA TYR A 254 -23.78 14.54 12.07
C TYR A 254 -24.25 15.98 12.36
N THR A 255 -24.52 16.75 11.33
CA THR A 255 -25.18 18.05 11.47
C THR A 255 -26.69 17.83 11.54
N SER A 256 -27.30 18.21 12.64
CA SER A 256 -28.77 18.21 12.77
C SER A 256 -29.29 19.65 12.60
N PRO A 257 -30.29 19.89 11.77
CA PRO A 257 -31.00 21.18 11.78
C PRO A 257 -31.61 21.41 13.18
N SER A 258 -31.65 22.69 13.59
CA SER A 258 -32.29 23.08 14.85
C SER A 258 -33.73 22.56 14.91
N PRO A 259 -34.22 22.12 16.09
CA PRO A 259 -35.62 21.71 16.24
C PRO A 259 -36.64 22.76 15.77
N ARG A 260 -36.27 24.06 15.77
CA ARG A 260 -37.12 25.14 15.24
C ARG A 260 -37.26 25.12 13.72
N ASP A 261 -36.21 24.72 13.00
CA ASP A 261 -36.25 24.67 11.54
C ASP A 261 -37.12 23.51 11.01
N VAL A 262 -37.42 22.54 11.85
CA VAL A 262 -38.31 21.41 11.53
C VAL A 262 -39.79 21.80 11.74
N GLU A 263 -40.09 22.74 12.63
CA GLU A 263 -41.47 23.21 12.86
C GLU A 263 -41.96 24.18 11.80
N GLU A 264 -41.07 25.00 11.20
CA GLU A 264 -41.45 25.94 10.13
C GLU A 264 -41.65 25.25 8.76
N SER A 265 -41.24 23.99 8.60
CA SER A 265 -41.41 23.22 7.36
C SER A 265 -42.63 22.31 7.34
N ARG A 266 -43.54 22.42 8.34
CA ARG A 266 -44.85 21.80 8.40
C ARG A 266 -45.95 22.87 8.29
#